data_cf0edcc20f02c4c42be295ede133595b
#
_entry.id   cf0edcc20f02c4c42be295ede133595b
#
_cell.length_a   1.000
_cell.length_b   1.000
_cell.length_c   1.000
_cell.angle_alpha   90.00
_cell.angle_beta   90.00
_cell.angle_gamma   90.00
#
_symmetry.space_group_name_H-M   'P 1'
#
loop_
_entity.id
_entity.type
_entity.pdbx_description
1 polymer ?
#
loop_
_entity_poly.entity_id
_entity_poly.type
_entity_poly.pdbx_seq_one_letter_code
_entity_poly.pdbx_strand_id
1 'polypeptide(L)'
;MSSTAWFTHDRFGMFVHWGLYSLAARHEWVQNREKLTDEQYRVYFDHFEPDKYDPRSWARAAKAAGMTYVVLTTKHHDGFCLWDSDLTDFKVTNTPYGKDLLGPFVDACREEGLKVGFYHSLIDWHHPAFPVDGTHPRRDDAEYIAAHQYADIAEYQLYLHGQVRELLTRFGTIDYLFFDFSYKGRKEWWGGKGPDDWDSPGLLALVRELQPGILVNDRTGIPGDFITPEQYQPSGPMTRDGVPVVWEACQTLNGSWGYDRDNLDYKSPELLIRMLVDGVSKDGNLLLNVGPNGRGEIDPRAHEVLAEIGRWMDRHERSIRGCGPSEFTAPADGRYTQRGDRLYLHLFSWPMNHVHLPGLAGRVRYAQLLDDASEIRQVHTDPGQTAQNTQMGGQPEGTLTLKLPIRKPDTPVPVIELFLSKQSPAAETRPTD
;
A
#
# COMPACT_ATOMS: atom_id res chain seq x y z
N MET A 1 10.67 -20.27 2.94
CA MET A 1 10.60 -18.86 2.51
C MET A 1 9.21 -18.62 1.98
N SER A 2 8.55 -17.58 2.43
CA SER A 2 7.27 -17.14 1.87
C SER A 2 7.45 -16.76 0.40
N SER A 3 6.46 -17.08 -0.43
CA SER A 3 6.52 -16.71 -1.84
C SER A 3 5.92 -15.31 -2.02
N THR A 4 6.72 -14.34 -2.42
CA THR A 4 6.26 -12.99 -2.77
C THR A 4 5.59 -12.92 -4.15
N ALA A 5 5.48 -14.04 -4.87
CA ALA A 5 5.02 -14.08 -6.25
C ALA A 5 3.60 -13.50 -6.45
N TRP A 6 2.66 -13.86 -5.57
CA TRP A 6 1.31 -13.31 -5.64
C TRP A 6 1.32 -11.80 -5.39
N PHE A 7 2.12 -11.33 -4.44
CA PHE A 7 2.20 -9.95 -4.01
C PHE A 7 2.75 -9.04 -5.10
N THR A 8 3.85 -9.46 -5.74
CA THR A 8 4.43 -8.75 -6.89
C THR A 8 3.61 -8.88 -8.17
N HIS A 9 2.71 -9.87 -8.26
CA HIS A 9 1.73 -9.96 -9.33
C HIS A 9 0.56 -9.00 -9.11
N ASP A 10 0.04 -8.95 -7.88
CA ASP A 10 -1.23 -8.30 -7.54
C ASP A 10 -1.11 -6.78 -7.41
N ARG A 11 0.00 -6.26 -6.92
CA ARG A 11 0.45 -4.86 -6.95
C ARG A 11 -0.38 -3.85 -6.16
N PHE A 12 -1.67 -4.11 -5.85
CA PHE A 12 -2.56 -3.11 -5.30
C PHE A 12 -3.48 -3.68 -4.21
N GLY A 13 -3.44 -3.08 -3.02
CA GLY A 13 -4.22 -3.46 -1.84
C GLY A 13 -4.89 -2.29 -1.14
N MET A 14 -5.88 -2.60 -0.27
CA MET A 14 -6.53 -1.65 0.63
C MET A 14 -5.96 -1.78 2.03
N PHE A 15 -5.63 -0.64 2.64
CA PHE A 15 -5.36 -0.54 4.06
C PHE A 15 -6.60 0.02 4.76
N VAL A 16 -6.97 -0.51 5.92
CA VAL A 16 -8.11 -0.02 6.71
C VAL A 16 -7.62 0.32 8.11
N HIS A 17 -7.60 1.61 8.43
CA HIS A 17 -7.33 2.09 9.78
C HIS A 17 -8.64 2.41 10.49
N TRP A 18 -9.00 1.59 11.46
CA TRP A 18 -10.26 1.70 12.16
C TRP A 18 -10.16 1.24 13.62
N GLY A 19 -10.80 1.94 14.54
CA GLY A 19 -10.76 1.68 15.97
C GLY A 19 -11.45 2.77 16.77
N LEU A 20 -11.16 2.89 18.07
CA LEU A 20 -11.75 3.91 18.96
C LEU A 20 -11.53 5.33 18.45
N TYR A 21 -10.38 5.61 17.86
CA TYR A 21 -10.03 6.90 17.29
C TYR A 21 -10.97 7.36 16.17
N SER A 22 -11.70 6.44 15.54
CA SER A 22 -12.69 6.79 14.52
C SER A 22 -13.90 7.53 15.11
N LEU A 23 -14.21 7.32 16.39
CA LEU A 23 -15.24 8.09 17.09
C LEU A 23 -14.77 9.52 17.35
N ALA A 24 -13.49 9.69 17.69
CA ALA A 24 -12.89 11.01 17.85
C ALA A 24 -12.94 11.83 16.56
N ALA A 25 -12.83 11.18 15.40
CA ALA A 25 -12.89 11.76 14.06
C ALA A 25 -11.85 12.88 13.84
N ARG A 26 -10.68 12.77 14.47
CA ARG A 26 -9.58 13.75 14.48
C ARG A 26 -8.22 13.07 14.34
N HIS A 27 -8.09 12.03 13.50
CA HIS A 27 -6.86 11.28 13.29
C HIS A 27 -6.63 10.11 14.28
N GLU A 28 -5.94 9.05 13.85
CA GLU A 28 -5.65 7.87 14.66
C GLU A 28 -4.70 8.11 15.84
N TRP A 29 -3.90 9.19 15.79
CA TRP A 29 -3.02 9.63 16.87
C TRP A 29 -3.68 10.60 17.87
N VAL A 30 -5.01 10.72 17.87
CA VAL A 30 -5.73 11.69 18.73
C VAL A 30 -5.35 11.57 20.20
N GLN A 31 -5.25 10.35 20.74
CA GLN A 31 -4.85 10.12 22.14
C GLN A 31 -3.47 10.71 22.43
N ASN A 32 -2.50 10.48 21.54
CA ASN A 32 -1.14 11.01 21.68
C ASN A 32 -1.07 12.53 21.48
N ARG A 33 -1.70 13.06 20.43
CA ARG A 33 -1.62 14.48 20.07
C ARG A 33 -2.31 15.37 21.08
N GLU A 34 -3.46 14.95 21.59
CA GLU A 34 -4.22 15.67 22.59
C GLU A 34 -3.81 15.30 24.02
N LYS A 35 -2.83 14.38 24.18
CA LYS A 35 -2.31 13.91 25.47
C LYS A 35 -3.43 13.42 26.39
N LEU A 36 -4.41 12.71 25.84
CA LEU A 36 -5.56 12.22 26.58
C LEU A 36 -5.12 11.15 27.59
N THR A 37 -5.63 11.26 28.80
CA THR A 37 -5.49 10.20 29.80
C THR A 37 -6.33 9.00 29.43
N ASP A 38 -6.07 7.85 30.07
CA ASP A 38 -6.85 6.62 29.82
C ASP A 38 -8.34 6.84 30.14
N GLU A 39 -8.65 7.60 31.20
CA GLU A 39 -10.03 7.97 31.56
C GLU A 39 -10.69 8.86 30.50
N GLN A 40 -9.95 9.83 29.95
CA GLN A 40 -10.45 10.69 28.89
C GLN A 40 -10.65 9.94 27.59
N TYR A 41 -9.75 9.00 27.26
CA TYR A 41 -9.85 8.18 26.07
C TYR A 41 -10.92 7.08 26.20
N ARG A 42 -11.19 6.63 27.44
CA ARG A 42 -12.20 5.63 27.78
C ARG A 42 -13.59 5.97 27.26
N VAL A 43 -13.94 7.24 27.12
CA VAL A 43 -15.23 7.66 26.56
C VAL A 43 -15.50 7.04 25.19
N TYR A 44 -14.46 6.85 24.35
CA TYR A 44 -14.62 6.21 23.04
C TYR A 44 -14.89 4.71 23.16
N PHE A 45 -14.29 4.05 24.14
CA PHE A 45 -14.56 2.64 24.45
C PHE A 45 -16.00 2.44 24.93
N ASP A 46 -16.45 3.28 25.85
CA ASP A 46 -17.78 3.21 26.45
C ASP A 46 -18.92 3.53 25.45
N HIS A 47 -18.59 4.12 24.30
CA HIS A 47 -19.52 4.46 23.23
C HIS A 47 -19.21 3.77 21.89
N PHE A 48 -18.33 2.77 21.87
CA PHE A 48 -18.01 2.06 20.65
C PHE A 48 -19.12 1.07 20.29
N GLU A 49 -20.00 1.51 19.41
CA GLU A 49 -21.14 0.73 18.91
C GLU A 49 -21.31 0.95 17.40
N PRO A 50 -20.45 0.33 16.56
CA PRO A 50 -20.49 0.52 15.11
C PRO A 50 -21.67 -0.20 14.46
N ASP A 51 -22.86 0.40 14.53
CA ASP A 51 -24.14 -0.13 14.09
C ASP A 51 -24.27 -0.28 12.56
N LYS A 52 -23.32 0.28 11.81
CA LYS A 52 -23.25 0.20 10.34
C LYS A 52 -22.06 -0.61 9.84
N TYR A 53 -21.33 -1.28 10.74
CA TYR A 53 -20.25 -2.13 10.32
C TYR A 53 -20.73 -3.27 9.41
N ASP A 54 -20.35 -3.19 8.16
CA ASP A 54 -20.56 -4.21 7.14
C ASP A 54 -19.23 -4.52 6.42
N PRO A 55 -18.48 -5.55 6.86
CA PRO A 55 -17.21 -5.89 6.26
C PRO A 55 -17.34 -6.36 4.80
N ARG A 56 -18.51 -6.86 4.37
CA ARG A 56 -18.75 -7.18 2.96
C ARG A 56 -18.76 -5.92 2.10
N SER A 57 -19.29 -4.81 2.61
CA SER A 57 -19.25 -3.53 1.89
C SER A 57 -17.81 -3.05 1.69
N TRP A 58 -16.94 -3.23 2.69
CA TRP A 58 -15.51 -2.90 2.58
C TRP A 58 -14.80 -3.78 1.55
N ALA A 59 -15.01 -5.11 1.63
CA ALA A 59 -14.42 -6.07 0.71
C ALA A 59 -14.86 -5.79 -0.75
N ARG A 60 -16.14 -5.49 -0.98
CA ARG A 60 -16.65 -5.12 -2.29
C ARG A 60 -16.09 -3.80 -2.80
N ALA A 61 -15.93 -2.81 -1.93
CA ALA A 61 -15.32 -1.53 -2.30
C ALA A 61 -13.86 -1.73 -2.73
N ALA A 62 -13.09 -2.55 -2.00
CA ALA A 62 -11.72 -2.91 -2.37
C ALA A 62 -11.65 -3.62 -3.72
N LYS A 63 -12.48 -4.64 -3.91
CA LYS A 63 -12.55 -5.41 -5.16
C LYS A 63 -12.97 -4.54 -6.34
N ALA A 64 -13.99 -3.70 -6.15
CA ALA A 64 -14.47 -2.77 -7.18
C ALA A 64 -13.43 -1.72 -7.57
N ALA A 65 -12.55 -1.32 -6.64
CA ALA A 65 -11.40 -0.46 -6.91
C ALA A 65 -10.25 -1.19 -7.63
N GLY A 66 -10.36 -2.51 -7.86
CA GLY A 66 -9.32 -3.32 -8.47
C GLY A 66 -8.24 -3.78 -7.48
N MET A 67 -8.49 -3.77 -6.18
CA MET A 67 -7.59 -4.30 -5.16
C MET A 67 -7.78 -5.81 -4.98
N THR A 68 -6.75 -6.52 -4.50
CA THR A 68 -6.73 -7.98 -4.38
C THR A 68 -6.47 -8.47 -2.96
N TYR A 69 -6.10 -7.58 -2.07
CA TYR A 69 -5.92 -7.87 -0.65
C TYR A 69 -6.36 -6.67 0.18
N VAL A 70 -6.76 -6.96 1.41
CA VAL A 70 -7.16 -5.93 2.39
C VAL A 70 -6.42 -6.18 3.69
N VAL A 71 -5.84 -5.11 4.26
CA VAL A 71 -5.09 -5.13 5.52
C VAL A 71 -5.86 -4.30 6.55
N LEU A 72 -6.30 -4.92 7.64
CA LEU A 72 -7.05 -4.25 8.71
C LEU A 72 -6.17 -4.06 9.95
N THR A 73 -6.25 -2.91 10.59
CA THR A 73 -5.66 -2.68 11.91
C THR A 73 -6.37 -3.56 12.95
N THR A 74 -5.72 -4.61 13.43
CA THR A 74 -6.25 -5.47 14.50
C THR A 74 -6.14 -4.79 15.86
N LYS A 75 -5.01 -4.13 16.08
CA LYS A 75 -4.71 -3.26 17.22
C LYS A 75 -3.83 -2.12 16.73
N HIS A 76 -4.21 -0.88 16.98
CA HIS A 76 -3.38 0.29 16.77
C HIS A 76 -2.61 0.66 18.05
N HIS A 77 -1.89 1.78 18.07
CA HIS A 77 -1.04 2.20 19.20
C HIS A 77 -1.80 2.44 20.51
N ASP A 78 -3.11 2.70 20.44
CA ASP A 78 -3.99 2.89 21.59
C ASP A 78 -4.26 1.59 22.39
N GLY A 79 -3.84 0.44 21.87
CA GLY A 79 -3.98 -0.87 22.52
C GLY A 79 -5.34 -1.53 22.37
N PHE A 80 -6.32 -0.89 21.71
CA PHE A 80 -7.66 -1.44 21.55
C PHE A 80 -7.69 -2.59 20.54
N CYS A 81 -8.15 -3.76 21.00
CA CYS A 81 -8.24 -4.97 20.18
C CYS A 81 -9.59 -5.10 19.48
N LEU A 82 -9.57 -5.22 18.14
CA LEU A 82 -10.79 -5.43 17.34
C LEU A 82 -11.30 -6.89 17.35
N TRP A 83 -10.67 -7.78 18.11
CA TRP A 83 -11.07 -9.18 18.29
C TRP A 83 -11.25 -9.52 19.77
N ASP A 84 -11.85 -10.69 20.04
CA ASP A 84 -12.04 -11.22 21.39
C ASP A 84 -10.74 -11.82 21.92
N SER A 85 -9.77 -10.96 22.28
CA SER A 85 -8.50 -11.39 22.87
C SER A 85 -8.72 -11.93 24.28
N ASP A 86 -8.04 -13.04 24.62
CA ASP A 86 -8.00 -13.58 25.99
C ASP A 86 -6.98 -12.86 26.88
N LEU A 87 -6.17 -11.96 26.31
CA LEU A 87 -5.01 -11.38 26.97
C LEU A 87 -5.27 -9.96 27.52
N THR A 88 -6.40 -9.35 27.17
CA THR A 88 -6.77 -8.01 27.62
C THR A 88 -8.29 -7.84 27.70
N ASP A 89 -8.72 -6.98 28.62
CA ASP A 89 -10.11 -6.51 28.68
C ASP A 89 -10.38 -5.28 27.80
N PHE A 90 -9.33 -4.65 27.25
CA PHE A 90 -9.45 -3.52 26.34
C PHE A 90 -9.67 -4.00 24.90
N LYS A 91 -10.83 -4.61 24.71
CA LYS A 91 -11.24 -5.31 23.47
C LYS A 91 -12.69 -5.02 23.10
N VAL A 92 -12.99 -5.21 21.84
CA VAL A 92 -14.29 -4.86 21.25
C VAL A 92 -15.46 -5.60 21.88
N THR A 93 -15.29 -6.85 22.34
CA THR A 93 -16.35 -7.64 22.97
C THR A 93 -16.77 -7.11 24.34
N ASN A 94 -15.96 -6.25 24.96
CA ASN A 94 -16.26 -5.55 26.20
C ASN A 94 -16.85 -4.14 26.01
N THR A 95 -17.04 -3.69 24.76
CA THR A 95 -17.72 -2.44 24.42
C THR A 95 -19.23 -2.65 24.26
N PRO A 96 -20.06 -1.59 24.11
CA PRO A 96 -21.47 -1.74 23.80
C PRO A 96 -21.77 -2.57 22.55
N TYR A 97 -20.85 -2.63 21.58
CA TYR A 97 -21.00 -3.49 20.40
C TYR A 97 -21.00 -4.98 20.76
N GLY A 98 -20.16 -5.41 21.68
CA GLY A 98 -20.19 -6.73 22.30
C GLY A 98 -19.89 -7.93 21.40
N LYS A 99 -19.30 -7.74 20.21
CA LYS A 99 -19.02 -8.80 19.23
C LYS A 99 -17.63 -8.67 18.64
N ASP A 100 -17.05 -9.79 18.21
CA ASP A 100 -15.81 -9.83 17.43
C ASP A 100 -16.01 -9.18 16.07
N LEU A 101 -15.01 -8.42 15.61
CA LEU A 101 -15.03 -7.74 14.30
C LEU A 101 -14.15 -8.45 13.27
N LEU A 102 -13.08 -9.17 13.70
CA LEU A 102 -12.13 -9.75 12.77
C LEU A 102 -12.67 -10.99 12.05
N GLY A 103 -13.41 -11.86 12.73
CA GLY A 103 -14.00 -13.04 12.11
C GLY A 103 -14.86 -12.68 10.89
N PRO A 104 -15.89 -11.82 11.06
CA PRO A 104 -16.71 -11.34 9.94
C PRO A 104 -15.91 -10.63 8.83
N PHE A 105 -14.86 -9.87 9.17
CA PHE A 105 -13.98 -9.23 8.19
C PHE A 105 -13.23 -10.26 7.33
N VAL A 106 -12.63 -11.25 7.97
CA VAL A 106 -11.89 -12.32 7.30
C VAL A 106 -12.79 -13.10 6.34
N ASP A 107 -13.99 -13.47 6.82
CA ASP A 107 -14.97 -14.17 6.00
C ASP A 107 -15.41 -13.35 4.80
N ALA A 108 -15.71 -12.07 4.99
CA ALA A 108 -16.10 -11.16 3.91
C ALA A 108 -15.01 -11.03 2.84
N CYS A 109 -13.74 -10.88 3.22
CA CYS A 109 -12.64 -10.82 2.28
C CYS A 109 -12.52 -12.12 1.47
N ARG A 110 -12.62 -13.28 2.13
CA ARG A 110 -12.55 -14.59 1.46
C ARG A 110 -13.73 -14.84 0.53
N GLU A 111 -14.95 -14.47 0.92
CA GLU A 111 -16.15 -14.55 0.07
C GLU A 111 -15.99 -13.75 -1.22
N GLU A 112 -15.32 -12.59 -1.16
CA GLU A 112 -15.04 -11.75 -2.33
C GLU A 112 -13.76 -12.16 -3.10
N GLY A 113 -13.04 -13.19 -2.63
CA GLY A 113 -11.81 -13.69 -3.25
C GLY A 113 -10.59 -12.80 -3.02
N LEU A 114 -10.62 -11.98 -1.97
CA LEU A 114 -9.51 -11.12 -1.55
C LEU A 114 -8.61 -11.86 -0.55
N LYS A 115 -7.31 -11.57 -0.60
CA LYS A 115 -6.37 -12.00 0.42
C LYS A 115 -6.51 -11.16 1.68
N VAL A 116 -6.24 -11.78 2.83
CA VAL A 116 -6.43 -11.18 4.14
C VAL A 116 -5.09 -10.78 4.74
N GLY A 117 -4.99 -9.53 5.14
CA GLY A 117 -3.86 -8.99 5.88
C GLY A 117 -4.29 -8.39 7.21
N PHE A 118 -3.38 -8.47 8.19
CA PHE A 118 -3.52 -7.81 9.47
C PHE A 118 -2.39 -6.80 9.67
N TYR A 119 -2.74 -5.63 10.19
CA TYR A 119 -1.79 -4.71 10.81
C TYR A 119 -1.83 -4.92 12.32
N HIS A 120 -0.68 -4.96 12.96
CA HIS A 120 -0.57 -5.07 14.40
C HIS A 120 0.52 -4.17 14.95
N SER A 121 0.14 -3.20 15.78
CA SER A 121 1.08 -2.27 16.40
C SER A 121 2.02 -2.98 17.35
N LEU A 122 3.32 -2.68 17.27
CA LEU A 122 4.31 -3.12 18.26
C LEU A 122 4.22 -2.33 19.55
N ILE A 123 3.81 -1.07 19.49
CA ILE A 123 3.59 -0.23 20.68
C ILE A 123 2.16 -0.35 21.17
N ASP A 124 1.97 -0.10 22.47
CA ASP A 124 0.68 -0.17 23.15
C ASP A 124 0.63 0.83 24.31
N TRP A 125 -0.08 1.91 24.12
CA TRP A 125 -0.16 2.97 25.14
C TRP A 125 -1.05 2.60 26.33
N HIS A 126 -1.85 1.55 26.21
CA HIS A 126 -2.77 1.11 27.25
C HIS A 126 -2.17 0.02 28.16
N HIS A 127 -1.24 -0.79 27.64
CA HIS A 127 -0.72 -1.94 28.40
C HIS A 127 0.19 -1.51 29.56
N PRO A 128 -0.07 -1.91 30.81
CA PRO A 128 0.68 -1.41 31.98
C PRO A 128 2.17 -1.78 31.99
N ALA A 129 2.54 -2.89 31.34
CA ALA A 129 3.94 -3.30 31.20
C ALA A 129 4.66 -2.60 30.04
N PHE A 130 3.98 -1.75 29.25
CA PHE A 130 4.62 -0.97 28.18
C PHE A 130 5.33 0.24 28.77
N PRO A 131 6.68 0.32 28.72
CA PRO A 131 7.42 1.44 29.31
C PRO A 131 7.09 2.77 28.62
N VAL A 132 6.81 3.80 29.41
CA VAL A 132 6.52 5.15 28.92
C VAL A 132 7.71 5.71 28.17
N ASP A 133 7.49 6.18 26.94
CA ASP A 133 8.50 6.81 26.09
C ASP A 133 7.96 8.07 25.41
N GLY A 134 8.76 8.67 24.52
CA GLY A 134 8.38 9.91 23.83
C GLY A 134 7.19 9.79 22.87
N THR A 135 6.70 8.59 22.61
CA THR A 135 5.48 8.33 21.82
C THR A 135 4.24 8.18 22.69
N HIS A 136 4.41 7.95 24.00
CA HIS A 136 3.29 7.73 24.90
C HIS A 136 2.44 8.99 25.10
N PRO A 137 1.09 8.94 25.15
CA PRO A 137 0.23 10.10 25.43
C PRO A 137 0.61 10.82 26.74
N ARG A 138 0.98 10.07 27.77
CA ARG A 138 1.34 10.57 29.12
C ARG A 138 2.84 10.88 29.28
N ARG A 139 3.59 11.08 28.19
CA ARG A 139 5.05 11.33 28.19
C ARG A 139 5.52 12.57 28.96
N ASP A 140 4.63 13.51 29.21
CA ASP A 140 4.93 14.74 29.95
C ASP A 140 4.31 14.74 31.36
N ASP A 141 3.71 13.64 31.79
CA ASP A 141 3.09 13.49 33.10
C ASP A 141 4.05 12.81 34.06
N ALA A 142 4.68 13.66 34.95
CA ALA A 142 5.70 13.18 35.86
C ALA A 142 5.18 12.16 36.89
N GLU A 143 3.92 12.27 37.33
CA GLU A 143 3.33 11.34 38.28
C GLU A 143 3.05 9.99 37.62
N TYR A 144 2.52 10.01 36.42
CA TYR A 144 2.30 8.81 35.62
C TYR A 144 3.62 8.10 35.30
N ILE A 145 4.64 8.84 34.84
CA ILE A 145 5.98 8.28 34.56
C ILE A 145 6.57 7.63 35.82
N ALA A 146 6.48 8.28 36.97
CA ALA A 146 6.98 7.74 38.22
C ALA A 146 6.23 6.47 38.65
N ALA A 147 4.92 6.42 38.44
CA ALA A 147 4.10 5.24 38.74
C ALA A 147 4.44 4.03 37.83
N HIS A 148 4.85 4.29 36.56
CA HIS A 148 5.14 3.27 35.55
C HIS A 148 6.64 3.04 35.33
N GLN A 149 7.52 3.54 36.22
CA GLN A 149 8.98 3.40 36.10
C GLN A 149 9.47 1.95 36.16
N TYR A 150 8.65 1.03 36.66
CA TYR A 150 8.95 -0.40 36.76
C TYR A 150 8.24 -1.26 35.71
N ALA A 151 7.65 -0.62 34.69
CA ALA A 151 7.06 -1.36 33.57
C ALA A 151 8.12 -2.26 32.92
N ASP A 152 7.77 -3.54 32.74
CA ASP A 152 8.69 -4.56 32.27
C ASP A 152 8.41 -4.91 30.81
N ILE A 153 9.31 -4.49 29.93
CA ILE A 153 9.22 -4.79 28.49
C ILE A 153 9.18 -6.30 28.22
N ALA A 154 9.78 -7.15 29.04
CA ALA A 154 9.75 -8.59 28.84
C ALA A 154 8.34 -9.16 29.10
N GLU A 155 7.60 -8.61 30.05
CA GLU A 155 6.18 -8.95 30.25
C GLU A 155 5.35 -8.51 29.05
N TYR A 156 5.62 -7.31 28.54
CA TYR A 156 4.96 -6.82 27.34
C TYR A 156 5.27 -7.67 26.10
N GLN A 157 6.51 -8.16 25.93
CA GLN A 157 6.86 -9.09 24.84
C GLN A 157 5.98 -10.33 24.85
N LEU A 158 5.78 -10.95 26.02
CA LEU A 158 4.92 -12.14 26.16
C LEU A 158 3.48 -11.84 25.72
N TYR A 159 2.95 -10.69 26.11
CA TYR A 159 1.64 -10.21 25.70
C TYR A 159 1.56 -10.02 24.17
N LEU A 160 2.52 -9.29 23.58
CA LEU A 160 2.60 -9.04 22.14
C LEU A 160 2.64 -10.35 21.32
N HIS A 161 3.55 -11.29 21.72
CA HIS A 161 3.67 -12.58 21.05
C HIS A 161 2.40 -13.44 21.24
N GLY A 162 1.78 -13.36 22.40
CA GLY A 162 0.49 -14.01 22.69
C GLY A 162 -0.62 -13.50 21.75
N GLN A 163 -0.73 -12.20 21.57
CA GLN A 163 -1.70 -11.61 20.64
C GLN A 163 -1.48 -12.04 19.20
N VAL A 164 -0.23 -12.05 18.75
CA VAL A 164 0.11 -12.54 17.39
C VAL A 164 -0.23 -14.02 17.24
N ARG A 165 -0.03 -14.84 18.27
CA ARG A 165 -0.46 -16.24 18.29
C ARG A 165 -1.98 -16.37 18.15
N GLU A 166 -2.76 -15.57 18.88
CA GLU A 166 -4.22 -15.54 18.73
C GLU A 166 -4.64 -15.24 17.30
N LEU A 167 -4.10 -14.16 16.73
CA LEU A 167 -4.42 -13.70 15.38
C LEU A 167 -4.12 -14.76 14.31
N LEU A 168 -3.00 -15.47 14.44
CA LEU A 168 -2.56 -16.45 13.45
C LEU A 168 -3.12 -17.86 13.66
N THR A 169 -3.83 -18.12 14.77
CA THR A 169 -4.43 -19.43 15.04
C THR A 169 -5.96 -19.43 14.99
N ARG A 170 -6.61 -18.28 15.22
CA ARG A 170 -8.09 -18.21 15.34
C ARG A 170 -8.80 -17.91 14.03
N PHE A 171 -8.15 -17.23 13.09
CA PHE A 171 -8.81 -16.69 11.89
C PHE A 171 -8.43 -17.44 10.58
N GLY A 172 -7.83 -18.63 10.69
CA GLY A 172 -7.39 -19.42 9.54
C GLY A 172 -6.17 -18.80 8.84
N THR A 173 -6.05 -19.01 7.53
CA THR A 173 -4.89 -18.50 6.77
C THR A 173 -4.93 -16.99 6.64
N ILE A 174 -3.84 -16.33 7.05
CA ILE A 174 -3.59 -14.90 6.88
C ILE A 174 -2.44 -14.75 5.89
N ASP A 175 -2.66 -13.96 4.84
CA ASP A 175 -1.71 -13.85 3.73
C ASP A 175 -0.60 -12.81 4.00
N TYR A 176 -0.87 -11.83 4.87
CA TYR A 176 -0.05 -10.64 5.04
C TYR A 176 -0.10 -10.14 6.49
N LEU A 177 1.05 -9.79 7.06
CA LEU A 177 1.18 -9.22 8.40
C LEU A 177 2.05 -7.96 8.36
N PHE A 178 1.45 -6.84 8.74
CA PHE A 178 2.09 -5.54 8.84
C PHE A 178 2.32 -5.20 10.30
N PHE A 179 3.55 -5.33 10.79
CA PHE A 179 3.94 -4.75 12.06
C PHE A 179 4.24 -3.28 11.92
N ASP A 180 4.14 -2.52 12.99
CA ASP A 180 4.42 -1.09 12.94
C ASP A 180 5.09 -0.57 14.20
N PHE A 181 5.95 0.42 13.99
CA PHE A 181 6.54 1.27 15.00
C PHE A 181 7.74 0.67 15.78
N SER A 182 8.77 0.21 15.06
CA SER A 182 10.12 0.00 15.64
C SER A 182 11.00 1.21 15.33
N TYR A 183 11.59 1.84 16.36
CA TYR A 183 12.23 3.16 16.22
C TYR A 183 13.50 3.30 17.07
N LYS A 184 14.30 2.25 17.16
CA LYS A 184 15.63 2.25 17.79
C LYS A 184 16.47 3.37 17.20
N GLY A 185 17.07 4.22 18.06
CA GLY A 185 17.97 5.28 17.65
C GLY A 185 17.32 6.65 17.32
N ARG A 186 16.00 6.79 17.44
CA ARG A 186 15.41 8.12 17.47
C ARG A 186 15.71 8.76 18.82
N LYS A 187 16.39 9.91 18.78
CA LYS A 187 16.78 10.85 19.86
C LYS A 187 16.68 10.29 21.30
N GLU A 188 17.75 10.34 22.05
CA GLU A 188 17.89 9.78 23.41
C GLU A 188 16.71 10.08 24.36
N TRP A 189 16.09 11.25 24.25
CA TRP A 189 14.94 11.65 25.08
C TRP A 189 13.60 10.96 24.74
N TRP A 190 13.52 10.24 23.59
CA TRP A 190 12.32 9.48 23.19
C TRP A 190 12.27 8.08 23.79
N GLY A 191 13.41 7.59 24.34
CA GLY A 191 13.46 6.23 24.84
C GLY A 191 13.12 5.19 23.77
N GLY A 192 13.72 5.36 22.57
CA GLY A 192 13.36 4.55 21.39
C GLY A 192 13.44 3.05 21.64
N LYS A 193 12.47 2.32 21.09
CA LYS A 193 12.37 0.87 21.16
C LYS A 193 12.69 0.22 19.81
N GLY A 194 13.29 -0.96 19.83
CA GLY A 194 13.78 -1.63 18.64
C GLY A 194 13.65 -3.16 18.70
N PRO A 195 14.35 -3.89 17.83
CA PRO A 195 14.22 -5.34 17.69
C PRO A 195 14.37 -6.14 18.99
N ASP A 196 15.23 -5.69 19.88
CA ASP A 196 15.51 -6.35 21.16
C ASP A 196 14.31 -6.20 22.13
N ASP A 197 13.64 -5.02 22.07
CA ASP A 197 12.48 -4.73 22.91
C ASP A 197 11.24 -5.54 22.54
N TRP A 198 11.14 -5.95 21.27
CA TRP A 198 10.04 -6.77 20.77
C TRP A 198 10.39 -8.27 20.74
N ASP A 199 11.63 -8.66 21.02
CA ASP A 199 12.18 -9.96 20.63
C ASP A 199 11.79 -10.29 19.18
N SER A 200 12.15 -9.36 18.26
CA SER A 200 11.77 -9.49 16.85
C SER A 200 12.19 -10.81 16.20
N PRO A 201 13.38 -11.38 16.51
CA PRO A 201 13.72 -12.71 16.01
C PRO A 201 12.76 -13.80 16.49
N GLY A 202 12.41 -13.82 17.78
CA GLY A 202 11.44 -14.76 18.38
C GLY A 202 10.03 -14.53 17.81
N LEU A 203 9.60 -13.28 17.69
CA LEU A 203 8.32 -12.91 17.09
C LEU A 203 8.21 -13.41 15.63
N LEU A 204 9.24 -13.17 14.82
CA LEU A 204 9.24 -13.63 13.43
C LEU A 204 9.30 -15.15 13.32
N ALA A 205 10.06 -15.82 14.20
CA ALA A 205 10.10 -17.29 14.29
C ALA A 205 8.71 -17.86 14.61
N LEU A 206 8.00 -17.28 15.59
CA LEU A 206 6.63 -17.63 15.92
C LEU A 206 5.69 -17.49 14.72
N VAL A 207 5.75 -16.37 14.00
CA VAL A 207 4.94 -16.14 12.81
C VAL A 207 5.19 -17.22 11.76
N ARG A 208 6.46 -17.57 11.51
CA ARG A 208 6.86 -18.60 10.53
C ARG A 208 6.48 -20.01 10.95
N GLU A 209 6.50 -20.30 12.25
CA GLU A 209 6.03 -21.59 12.79
C GLU A 209 4.53 -21.76 12.54
N LEU A 210 3.74 -20.74 12.86
CA LEU A 210 2.28 -20.79 12.77
C LEU A 210 1.79 -20.72 11.31
N GLN A 211 2.37 -19.83 10.51
CA GLN A 211 1.96 -19.63 9.11
C GLN A 211 3.20 -19.39 8.21
N PRO A 212 3.84 -20.47 7.70
CA PRO A 212 5.07 -20.35 6.92
C PRO A 212 4.98 -19.52 5.64
N GLY A 213 3.78 -19.40 5.06
CA GLY A 213 3.51 -18.70 3.80
C GLY A 213 3.15 -17.22 3.93
N ILE A 214 2.92 -16.72 5.15
CA ILE A 214 2.52 -15.34 5.39
C ILE A 214 3.63 -14.35 5.01
N LEU A 215 3.27 -13.22 4.38
CA LEU A 215 4.22 -12.14 4.14
C LEU A 215 4.31 -11.21 5.34
N VAL A 216 5.52 -10.82 5.71
CA VAL A 216 5.77 -9.93 6.85
C VAL A 216 6.65 -8.77 6.40
N ASN A 217 6.28 -7.54 6.77
CA ASN A 217 7.07 -6.35 6.50
C ASN A 217 8.34 -6.26 7.38
N ASP A 218 9.18 -5.25 7.14
CA ASP A 218 10.43 -5.03 7.86
C ASP A 218 10.31 -4.12 9.09
N ARG A 219 9.10 -3.73 9.48
CA ARG A 219 8.89 -2.77 10.59
C ARG A 219 9.05 -3.33 12.00
N THR A 220 9.39 -4.60 12.13
CA THR A 220 9.90 -5.14 13.39
C THR A 220 11.33 -4.69 13.70
N GLY A 221 11.98 -3.96 12.77
CA GLY A 221 13.36 -3.50 12.89
C GLY A 221 14.39 -4.53 12.46
N ILE A 222 13.95 -5.69 11.96
CA ILE A 222 14.78 -6.70 11.28
C ILE A 222 14.24 -6.96 9.86
N PRO A 223 15.02 -7.56 8.95
CA PRO A 223 14.57 -7.85 7.61
C PRO A 223 13.32 -8.73 7.57
N GLY A 224 12.27 -8.25 6.88
CA GLY A 224 11.09 -9.00 6.51
C GLY A 224 11.11 -9.43 5.03
N ASP A 225 9.94 -9.80 4.50
CA ASP A 225 9.77 -10.19 3.08
C ASP A 225 9.72 -8.98 2.15
N PHE A 226 9.34 -7.81 2.65
CA PHE A 226 9.22 -6.56 1.88
C PHE A 226 9.46 -5.32 2.76
N ILE A 227 9.81 -4.21 2.09
CA ILE A 227 10.03 -2.89 2.71
C ILE A 227 8.78 -2.02 2.51
N THR A 228 8.49 -1.14 3.48
CA THR A 228 7.29 -0.29 3.47
C THR A 228 7.62 1.21 3.52
N PRO A 229 7.94 1.85 2.38
CA PRO A 229 7.99 3.31 2.30
C PRO A 229 6.62 3.90 2.63
N GLU A 230 6.59 4.92 3.49
CA GLU A 230 5.34 5.51 3.99
C GLU A 230 5.21 6.96 3.57
N GLN A 231 4.08 7.31 2.93
CA GLN A 231 3.73 8.66 2.51
C GLN A 231 4.74 9.31 1.55
N TYR A 232 5.60 8.53 0.90
CA TYR A 232 6.46 9.01 -0.19
C TYR A 232 6.57 7.97 -1.31
N GLN A 233 6.96 8.44 -2.50
CA GLN A 233 7.24 7.56 -3.63
C GLN A 233 8.76 7.41 -3.82
N PRO A 234 9.31 6.20 -3.79
CA PRO A 234 10.71 5.95 -4.09
C PRO A 234 11.11 6.51 -5.46
N SER A 235 12.30 7.08 -5.58
CA SER A 235 12.81 7.61 -6.84
C SER A 235 13.20 6.53 -7.86
N GLY A 236 13.41 5.29 -7.39
CA GLY A 236 13.77 4.12 -8.20
C GLY A 236 13.44 2.83 -7.48
N PRO A 237 13.81 1.66 -8.04
CA PRO A 237 13.72 0.38 -7.35
C PRO A 237 14.45 0.44 -6.00
N MET A 238 13.85 -0.14 -4.97
CA MET A 238 14.48 -0.18 -3.65
C MET A 238 15.49 -1.32 -3.55
N THR A 239 16.56 -1.06 -2.82
CA THR A 239 17.62 -2.04 -2.60
C THR A 239 18.00 -2.11 -1.13
N ARG A 240 18.47 -3.28 -0.69
CA ARG A 240 19.16 -3.48 0.59
C ARG A 240 20.54 -4.04 0.27
N ASP A 241 21.58 -3.34 0.70
CA ASP A 241 22.98 -3.69 0.39
C ASP A 241 23.24 -3.89 -1.12
N GLY A 242 22.60 -3.06 -1.95
CA GLY A 242 22.70 -3.13 -3.42
C GLY A 242 21.88 -4.23 -4.09
N VAL A 243 21.17 -5.06 -3.34
CA VAL A 243 20.29 -6.12 -3.86
C VAL A 243 18.85 -5.60 -3.93
N PRO A 244 18.15 -5.75 -5.07
CA PRO A 244 16.73 -5.39 -5.19
C PRO A 244 15.87 -6.10 -4.13
N VAL A 245 14.96 -5.36 -3.52
CA VAL A 245 14.01 -5.88 -2.53
C VAL A 245 12.59 -5.57 -2.95
N VAL A 246 11.67 -6.46 -2.58
CA VAL A 246 10.24 -6.22 -2.76
C VAL A 246 9.82 -5.08 -1.83
N TRP A 247 8.97 -4.18 -2.31
CA TRP A 247 8.50 -3.05 -1.53
C TRP A 247 7.06 -2.68 -1.84
N GLU A 248 6.42 -2.05 -0.89
CA GLU A 248 5.06 -1.57 -0.97
C GLU A 248 4.94 -0.19 -0.33
N ALA A 249 4.60 0.82 -1.11
CA ALA A 249 4.32 2.14 -0.57
C ALA A 249 2.93 2.15 0.09
N CYS A 250 2.86 2.50 1.36
CA CYS A 250 1.58 2.75 2.01
C CYS A 250 1.25 4.25 1.97
N GLN A 251 0.03 4.56 1.50
CA GLN A 251 -0.41 5.92 1.21
C GLN A 251 -1.81 6.16 1.74
N THR A 252 -2.06 7.37 2.23
CA THR A 252 -3.41 7.81 2.61
C THR A 252 -4.14 8.50 1.47
N LEU A 253 -5.46 8.59 1.57
CA LEU A 253 -6.27 9.41 0.67
C LEU A 253 -6.09 10.91 0.93
N ASN A 254 -5.93 11.32 2.19
CA ASN A 254 -5.99 12.72 2.61
C ASN A 254 -4.94 13.11 3.68
N GLY A 255 -3.91 12.29 3.90
CA GLY A 255 -2.89 12.53 4.93
C GLY A 255 -3.22 11.98 6.32
N SER A 256 -4.45 11.50 6.56
CA SER A 256 -4.87 10.84 7.80
C SER A 256 -5.03 9.34 7.57
N TRP A 257 -4.53 8.49 8.50
CA TRP A 257 -4.76 7.05 8.42
C TRP A 257 -6.16 6.71 8.96
N GLY A 258 -6.47 7.09 10.18
CA GLY A 258 -7.82 6.98 10.74
C GLY A 258 -8.77 8.05 10.20
N TYR A 259 -10.05 7.87 10.48
CA TYR A 259 -11.08 8.83 10.08
C TYR A 259 -10.82 10.22 10.67
N ASP A 260 -10.75 11.21 9.80
CA ASP A 260 -10.67 12.63 10.15
C ASP A 260 -11.75 13.39 9.37
N ARG A 261 -12.82 13.78 10.08
CA ARG A 261 -14.01 14.38 9.47
C ARG A 261 -13.71 15.71 8.79
N ASP A 262 -12.82 16.47 9.36
CA ASP A 262 -12.53 17.84 8.95
C ASP A 262 -11.35 17.93 7.96
N ASN A 263 -10.65 16.82 7.71
CA ASN A 263 -9.60 16.76 6.70
C ASN A 263 -10.21 16.54 5.31
N LEU A 264 -10.26 17.61 4.51
CA LEU A 264 -10.83 17.64 3.16
C LEU A 264 -9.77 17.55 2.06
N ASP A 265 -8.50 17.40 2.40
CA ASP A 265 -7.37 17.44 1.47
C ASP A 265 -7.17 16.09 0.74
N TYR A 266 -8.20 15.63 0.06
CA TYR A 266 -8.17 14.36 -0.68
C TYR A 266 -7.30 14.45 -1.93
N LYS A 267 -6.41 13.49 -2.09
CA LYS A 267 -5.67 13.27 -3.34
C LYS A 267 -6.65 12.94 -4.47
N SER A 268 -6.43 13.50 -5.65
CA SER A 268 -7.26 13.16 -6.80
C SER A 268 -7.07 11.70 -7.23
N PRO A 269 -8.10 11.06 -7.81
CA PRO A 269 -7.96 9.72 -8.40
C PRO A 269 -6.82 9.63 -9.41
N GLU A 270 -6.62 10.66 -10.23
CA GLU A 270 -5.51 10.74 -11.18
C GLU A 270 -4.15 10.66 -10.49
N LEU A 271 -3.94 11.40 -9.38
CA LEU A 271 -2.70 11.35 -8.61
C LEU A 271 -2.46 9.96 -8.04
N LEU A 272 -3.49 9.31 -7.48
CA LEU A 272 -3.39 7.98 -6.90
C LEU A 272 -3.10 6.89 -7.95
N ILE A 273 -3.72 6.98 -9.13
CA ILE A 273 -3.41 6.11 -10.27
C ILE A 273 -1.95 6.32 -10.72
N ARG A 274 -1.48 7.57 -10.80
CA ARG A 274 -0.06 7.86 -11.10
C ARG A 274 0.88 7.26 -10.06
N MET A 275 0.52 7.29 -8.78
CA MET A 275 1.31 6.68 -7.71
C MET A 275 1.37 5.15 -7.86
N LEU A 276 0.25 4.49 -8.20
CA LEU A 276 0.21 3.06 -8.48
C LEU A 276 1.11 2.71 -9.68
N VAL A 277 0.94 3.40 -10.80
CA VAL A 277 1.73 3.21 -12.01
C VAL A 277 3.22 3.44 -11.76
N ASP A 278 3.55 4.54 -11.08
CA ASP A 278 4.94 4.89 -10.73
C ASP A 278 5.58 3.81 -9.84
N GLY A 279 4.83 3.30 -8.85
CA GLY A 279 5.26 2.18 -8.02
C GLY A 279 5.56 0.93 -8.84
N VAL A 280 4.62 0.48 -9.67
CA VAL A 280 4.78 -0.71 -10.51
C VAL A 280 5.94 -0.58 -11.50
N SER A 281 6.14 0.62 -12.06
CA SER A 281 7.27 0.91 -12.98
C SER A 281 8.64 0.77 -12.32
N LYS A 282 8.69 0.71 -10.99
CA LYS A 282 9.88 0.58 -10.14
C LYS A 282 9.88 -0.71 -9.31
N ASP A 283 9.07 -1.67 -9.72
CA ASP A 283 8.87 -2.99 -9.08
C ASP A 283 8.24 -2.93 -7.68
N GLY A 284 7.43 -1.92 -7.41
CA GLY A 284 6.74 -1.75 -6.13
C GLY A 284 5.24 -1.98 -6.20
N ASN A 285 4.65 -2.08 -5.02
CA ASN A 285 3.21 -2.17 -4.78
C ASN A 285 2.67 -0.87 -4.19
N LEU A 286 1.35 -0.73 -4.19
CA LEU A 286 0.62 0.33 -3.49
C LEU A 286 -0.39 -0.27 -2.53
N LEU A 287 -0.31 0.11 -1.25
CA LEU A 287 -1.31 -0.14 -0.22
C LEU A 287 -2.01 1.19 0.09
N LEU A 288 -3.26 1.34 -0.36
CA LEU A 288 -4.01 2.59 -0.27
C LEU A 288 -4.99 2.55 0.90
N ASN A 289 -4.87 3.53 1.80
CA ASN A 289 -5.60 3.55 3.05
C ASN A 289 -6.99 4.20 2.94
N VAL A 290 -7.94 3.61 3.65
CA VAL A 290 -9.22 4.21 4.03
C VAL A 290 -9.38 4.20 5.54
N GLY A 291 -10.04 5.24 6.08
CA GLY A 291 -10.40 5.34 7.49
C GLY A 291 -11.91 5.32 7.65
N PRO A 292 -12.57 4.20 7.96
CA PRO A 292 -13.99 4.17 8.24
C PRO A 292 -14.36 5.02 9.46
N ASN A 293 -15.56 5.60 9.44
CA ASN A 293 -16.10 6.41 10.53
C ASN A 293 -16.43 5.57 11.78
N GLY A 294 -16.84 6.22 12.87
CA GLY A 294 -17.18 5.54 14.14
C GLY A 294 -18.37 4.57 14.03
N ARG A 295 -19.19 4.63 12.98
CA ARG A 295 -20.25 3.66 12.71
C ARG A 295 -19.82 2.46 11.87
N GLY A 296 -18.59 2.47 11.34
CA GLY A 296 -18.05 1.42 10.48
C GLY A 296 -18.26 1.63 8.98
N GLU A 297 -18.62 2.82 8.54
CA GLU A 297 -18.82 3.14 7.13
C GLU A 297 -17.58 3.81 6.52
N ILE A 298 -17.19 3.40 5.32
CA ILE A 298 -16.22 4.16 4.53
C ILE A 298 -16.86 5.49 4.11
N ASP A 299 -16.14 6.59 4.31
CA ASP A 299 -16.62 7.94 3.96
C ASP A 299 -17.02 8.01 2.48
N PRO A 300 -18.16 8.64 2.14
CA PRO A 300 -18.60 8.81 0.76
C PRO A 300 -17.53 9.41 -0.17
N ARG A 301 -16.73 10.36 0.33
CA ARG A 301 -15.61 10.96 -0.44
C ARG A 301 -14.55 9.93 -0.81
N ALA A 302 -14.23 9.02 0.12
CA ALA A 302 -13.32 7.91 -0.16
C ALA A 302 -13.94 6.93 -1.17
N HIS A 303 -15.23 6.64 -1.07
CA HIS A 303 -15.94 5.81 -2.05
C HIS A 303 -15.89 6.39 -3.46
N GLU A 304 -16.07 7.71 -3.64
CA GLU A 304 -15.97 8.36 -4.93
C GLU A 304 -14.58 8.18 -5.55
N VAL A 305 -13.52 8.40 -4.77
CA VAL A 305 -12.13 8.20 -5.21
C VAL A 305 -11.88 6.74 -5.60
N LEU A 306 -12.29 5.79 -4.76
CA LEU A 306 -12.15 4.36 -5.03
C LEU A 306 -12.90 3.93 -6.29
N ALA A 307 -14.12 4.45 -6.49
CA ALA A 307 -14.92 4.14 -7.67
C ALA A 307 -14.26 4.65 -8.98
N GLU A 308 -13.60 5.82 -8.94
CA GLU A 308 -12.84 6.32 -10.09
C GLU A 308 -11.62 5.48 -10.41
N ILE A 309 -10.87 5.09 -9.38
CA ILE A 309 -9.74 4.16 -9.53
C ILE A 309 -10.24 2.84 -10.12
N GLY A 310 -11.38 2.34 -9.63
CA GLY A 310 -11.99 1.11 -10.13
C GLY A 310 -12.39 1.17 -11.61
N ARG A 311 -12.99 2.29 -12.05
CA ARG A 311 -13.30 2.51 -13.49
C ARG A 311 -12.04 2.49 -14.36
N TRP A 312 -10.93 3.03 -13.85
CA TRP A 312 -9.66 2.98 -14.55
C TRP A 312 -9.08 1.56 -14.56
N MET A 313 -9.09 0.86 -13.43
CA MET A 313 -8.59 -0.52 -13.31
C MET A 313 -9.37 -1.50 -14.18
N ASP A 314 -10.69 -1.37 -14.29
CA ASP A 314 -11.53 -2.21 -15.15
C ASP A 314 -11.03 -2.31 -16.60
N ARG A 315 -10.49 -1.22 -17.13
CA ARG A 315 -9.94 -1.15 -18.48
C ARG A 315 -8.44 -1.37 -18.58
N HIS A 316 -7.70 -1.06 -17.52
CA HIS A 316 -6.25 -0.94 -17.58
C HIS A 316 -5.49 -1.92 -16.67
N GLU A 317 -6.16 -2.79 -15.92
CA GLU A 317 -5.52 -3.69 -14.94
C GLU A 317 -4.39 -4.53 -15.54
N ARG A 318 -4.48 -4.94 -16.81
CA ARG A 318 -3.44 -5.73 -17.46
C ARG A 318 -2.11 -4.97 -17.63
N SER A 319 -2.12 -3.66 -17.48
CA SER A 319 -0.92 -2.82 -17.45
C SER A 319 -0.29 -2.72 -16.06
N ILE A 320 -0.96 -3.28 -15.04
CA ILE A 320 -0.57 -3.28 -13.63
C ILE A 320 -0.24 -4.70 -13.18
N ARG A 321 -1.22 -5.63 -13.31
CA ARG A 321 -1.07 -6.99 -12.78
C ARG A 321 -0.03 -7.81 -13.53
N GLY A 322 0.92 -8.36 -12.74
CA GLY A 322 2.04 -9.11 -13.28
C GLY A 322 3.01 -8.29 -14.11
N CYS A 323 2.87 -6.95 -14.08
CA CYS A 323 3.82 -6.03 -14.68
C CYS A 323 4.90 -5.60 -13.68
N GLY A 324 6.01 -5.13 -14.22
CA GLY A 324 7.14 -4.58 -13.48
C GLY A 324 7.88 -3.53 -14.31
N PRO A 325 9.13 -3.23 -13.94
CA PRO A 325 9.97 -2.30 -14.68
C PRO A 325 10.18 -2.71 -16.14
N SER A 326 10.47 -1.72 -16.97
CA SER A 326 10.86 -1.92 -18.38
C SER A 326 12.35 -1.65 -18.57
N GLU A 327 12.96 -2.31 -19.56
CA GLU A 327 14.31 -2.00 -20.03
C GLU A 327 14.40 -0.66 -20.79
N PHE A 328 13.26 -0.15 -21.26
CA PHE A 328 13.19 1.09 -22.04
C PHE A 328 13.02 2.31 -21.13
N THR A 329 13.63 3.43 -21.52
CA THR A 329 13.46 4.72 -20.84
C THR A 329 12.15 5.36 -21.29
N ALA A 330 11.24 5.61 -20.36
CA ALA A 330 9.99 6.28 -20.64
C ALA A 330 10.20 7.78 -20.95
N PRO A 331 9.30 8.41 -21.73
CA PRO A 331 9.29 9.86 -21.88
C PRO A 331 9.06 10.54 -20.51
N ALA A 332 9.49 11.82 -20.39
CA ALA A 332 9.46 12.56 -19.13
C ALA A 332 8.08 12.57 -18.45
N ASP A 333 7.03 12.74 -19.24
CA ASP A 333 5.64 12.81 -18.77
C ASP A 333 4.93 11.43 -18.82
N GLY A 334 5.66 10.35 -18.69
CA GLY A 334 5.11 9.00 -18.73
C GLY A 334 5.89 8.00 -17.91
N ARG A 335 5.34 6.79 -17.85
CA ARG A 335 5.99 5.61 -17.25
C ARG A 335 5.76 4.41 -18.12
N TYR A 336 6.73 3.50 -18.12
CA TYR A 336 6.56 2.18 -18.67
C TYR A 336 6.31 1.15 -17.57
N THR A 337 5.34 0.28 -17.81
CA THR A 337 5.25 -1.02 -17.14
C THR A 337 5.33 -2.10 -18.20
N GLN A 338 5.90 -3.27 -17.86
CA GLN A 338 6.12 -4.34 -18.84
C GLN A 338 5.79 -5.70 -18.29
N ARG A 339 5.20 -6.54 -19.14
CA ARG A 339 4.98 -7.96 -18.89
C ARG A 339 5.28 -8.76 -20.16
N GLY A 340 6.41 -9.44 -20.19
CA GLY A 340 6.87 -10.18 -21.35
C GLY A 340 7.01 -9.28 -22.58
N ASP A 341 6.30 -9.62 -23.69
CA ASP A 341 6.29 -8.87 -24.93
C ASP A 341 5.25 -7.73 -24.98
N ARG A 342 4.67 -7.37 -23.84
CA ARG A 342 3.74 -6.25 -23.70
C ARG A 342 4.40 -5.13 -22.92
N LEU A 343 4.56 -3.98 -23.58
CA LEU A 343 5.03 -2.74 -22.98
C LEU A 343 3.86 -1.75 -22.90
N TYR A 344 3.59 -1.20 -21.75
CA TYR A 344 2.50 -0.27 -21.51
C TYR A 344 3.07 1.11 -21.23
N LEU A 345 2.73 2.09 -22.10
CA LEU A 345 3.08 3.49 -21.89
C LEU A 345 1.90 4.21 -21.22
N HIS A 346 2.09 4.59 -19.98
CA HIS A 346 1.16 5.41 -19.22
C HIS A 346 1.50 6.88 -19.41
N LEU A 347 0.57 7.67 -19.94
CA LEU A 347 0.76 9.08 -20.22
C LEU A 347 0.21 9.94 -19.10
N PHE A 348 1.08 10.69 -18.42
CA PHE A 348 0.73 11.61 -17.34
C PHE A 348 0.30 12.98 -17.86
N SER A 349 0.68 13.31 -19.06
CA SER A 349 0.13 14.42 -19.84
C SER A 349 -0.19 13.93 -21.26
N TRP A 350 -1.17 14.56 -21.92
CA TRP A 350 -1.52 14.20 -23.30
C TRP A 350 -0.77 15.08 -24.29
N PRO A 351 0.20 14.52 -25.04
CA PRO A 351 0.96 15.31 -26.00
C PRO A 351 0.10 15.74 -27.20
N MET A 352 0.44 16.86 -27.80
CA MET A 352 -0.23 17.30 -29.02
C MET A 352 0.23 16.45 -30.22
N ASN A 353 -0.67 15.60 -30.72
CA ASN A 353 -0.55 14.79 -31.94
C ASN A 353 0.48 13.66 -31.90
N HIS A 354 1.62 13.79 -31.25
CA HIS A 354 2.68 12.78 -31.32
C HIS A 354 3.35 12.54 -29.98
N VAL A 355 3.79 11.30 -29.79
CA VAL A 355 4.74 10.93 -28.73
C VAL A 355 5.94 10.22 -29.37
N HIS A 356 7.14 10.59 -28.93
CA HIS A 356 8.40 10.06 -29.42
C HIS A 356 8.99 9.13 -28.35
N LEU A 357 9.31 7.91 -28.77
CA LEU A 357 9.73 6.81 -27.90
C LEU A 357 11.14 6.34 -28.31
N PRO A 358 12.21 6.87 -27.68
CA PRO A 358 13.59 6.48 -28.00
C PRO A 358 13.83 4.97 -27.80
N GLY A 359 14.62 4.38 -28.70
CA GLY A 359 15.02 2.96 -28.63
C GLY A 359 13.95 1.97 -29.05
N LEU A 360 12.76 2.42 -29.52
CA LEU A 360 11.65 1.53 -29.89
C LEU A 360 11.41 1.40 -31.40
N ALA A 361 12.14 2.13 -32.24
CA ALA A 361 12.03 1.97 -33.71
C ALA A 361 12.35 0.52 -34.14
N GLY A 362 11.44 -0.09 -34.89
CA GLY A 362 11.57 -1.48 -35.34
C GLY A 362 11.32 -2.54 -34.25
N ARG A 363 11.14 -2.12 -33.00
CA ARG A 363 10.89 -3.03 -31.85
C ARG A 363 9.39 -3.26 -31.59
N VAL A 364 8.52 -2.42 -32.13
CA VAL A 364 7.06 -2.46 -31.94
C VAL A 364 6.38 -2.87 -33.23
N ARG A 365 5.64 -3.98 -33.21
CA ARG A 365 4.86 -4.48 -34.35
C ARG A 365 3.45 -3.88 -34.44
N TYR A 366 2.86 -3.49 -33.29
CA TYR A 366 1.51 -2.93 -33.19
C TYR A 366 1.39 -2.07 -31.94
N ALA A 367 0.57 -1.06 -31.97
CA ALA A 367 0.26 -0.19 -30.85
C ALA A 367 -1.24 0.12 -30.82
N GLN A 368 -1.83 0.15 -29.63
CA GLN A 368 -3.24 0.49 -29.43
C GLN A 368 -3.46 1.27 -28.13
N LEU A 369 -4.53 2.07 -28.08
CA LEU A 369 -5.05 2.57 -26.82
C LEU A 369 -5.60 1.41 -26.01
N LEU A 370 -5.30 1.36 -24.71
CA LEU A 370 -5.80 0.30 -23.87
C LEU A 370 -7.27 0.51 -23.48
N ASP A 371 -7.72 1.76 -23.51
CA ASP A 371 -9.07 2.20 -23.15
C ASP A 371 -10.17 1.58 -24.04
N ASP A 372 -9.94 1.51 -25.37
CA ASP A 372 -10.91 1.09 -26.37
C ASP A 372 -10.35 0.12 -27.43
N ALA A 373 -9.09 -0.28 -27.30
CA ALA A 373 -8.34 -1.11 -28.24
C ALA A 373 -8.18 -0.50 -29.65
N SER A 374 -8.38 0.81 -29.82
CA SER A 374 -8.16 1.47 -31.10
C SER A 374 -6.68 1.57 -31.46
N GLU A 375 -6.35 1.36 -32.74
CA GLU A 375 -4.98 1.43 -33.23
C GLU A 375 -4.35 2.79 -33.02
N ILE A 376 -3.10 2.79 -32.55
CA ILE A 376 -2.21 3.97 -32.53
C ILE A 376 -1.19 3.81 -33.65
N ARG A 377 -1.26 4.69 -34.66
CA ARG A 377 -0.43 4.59 -35.86
C ARG A 377 1.03 4.94 -35.58
N GLN A 378 1.91 4.11 -36.08
CA GLN A 378 3.34 4.41 -36.14
C GLN A 378 3.63 5.35 -37.32
N VAL A 379 4.45 6.38 -37.09
CA VAL A 379 4.86 7.35 -38.11
C VAL A 379 6.36 7.20 -38.27
N HIS A 380 6.77 7.06 -39.55
CA HIS A 380 8.19 7.08 -39.86
C HIS A 380 8.68 8.53 -39.87
N THR A 381 9.75 8.80 -39.13
CA THR A 381 10.45 10.09 -39.13
C THR A 381 11.87 9.89 -39.64
N ASP A 382 12.28 10.66 -40.61
CA ASP A 382 13.65 10.65 -41.11
C ASP A 382 14.56 11.36 -40.10
N PRO A 383 15.54 10.68 -39.48
CA PRO A 383 16.46 11.31 -38.53
C PRO A 383 17.29 12.45 -39.13
N GLY A 384 17.52 12.40 -40.45
CA GLY A 384 18.26 13.45 -41.20
C GLY A 384 17.43 14.69 -41.54
N GLN A 385 16.11 14.65 -41.31
CA GLN A 385 15.23 15.74 -41.65
C GLN A 385 15.34 16.87 -40.62
N THR A 386 15.71 18.07 -41.07
CA THR A 386 15.66 19.27 -40.21
C THR A 386 14.23 19.71 -39.95
N ALA A 387 13.97 20.15 -38.71
CA ALA A 387 12.67 20.68 -38.33
C ALA A 387 12.31 21.93 -39.16
N GLN A 388 11.10 21.93 -39.72
CA GLN A 388 10.50 23.06 -40.37
C GLN A 388 9.21 23.48 -39.69
N ASN A 389 8.73 24.71 -39.90
CA ASN A 389 7.58 25.27 -39.19
C ASN A 389 6.30 24.40 -39.27
N THR A 390 6.15 23.59 -40.28
CA THR A 390 4.95 22.77 -40.54
C THR A 390 5.26 21.28 -40.59
N GLN A 391 6.51 20.89 -40.45
CA GLN A 391 6.93 19.48 -40.54
C GLN A 391 7.64 19.05 -39.25
N MET A 392 7.40 17.82 -38.89
CA MET A 392 8.05 17.17 -37.72
C MET A 392 9.53 16.98 -38.07
N GLY A 393 10.40 17.62 -37.27
CA GLY A 393 11.86 17.53 -37.44
C GLY A 393 12.42 16.18 -37.06
N GLY A 394 13.67 15.96 -37.44
CA GLY A 394 14.42 14.74 -37.17
C GLY A 394 14.42 14.38 -35.70
N GLN A 395 14.03 13.17 -35.42
CA GLN A 395 14.18 12.56 -34.09
C GLN A 395 15.49 11.75 -34.03
N PRO A 396 16.10 11.57 -32.88
CA PRO A 396 17.26 10.69 -32.73
C PRO A 396 17.03 9.35 -33.41
N GLU A 397 18.09 8.77 -34.02
CA GLU A 397 18.01 7.45 -34.61
C GLU A 397 17.49 6.41 -33.60
N GLY A 398 16.70 5.46 -34.06
CA GLY A 398 16.07 4.47 -33.17
C GLY A 398 14.81 4.95 -32.45
N THR A 399 14.32 6.17 -32.72
CA THR A 399 13.09 6.68 -32.10
C THR A 399 11.85 6.22 -32.87
N LEU A 400 10.91 5.57 -32.16
CA LEU A 400 9.55 5.31 -32.66
C LEU A 400 8.69 6.54 -32.42
N THR A 401 7.98 7.02 -33.43
CA THR A 401 6.97 8.07 -33.29
C THR A 401 5.57 7.49 -33.44
N LEU A 402 4.71 7.77 -32.47
CA LEU A 402 3.30 7.38 -32.50
C LEU A 402 2.44 8.62 -32.76
N LYS A 403 1.44 8.48 -33.65
CA LYS A 403 0.46 9.53 -33.92
C LYS A 403 -0.75 9.33 -33.01
N LEU A 404 -0.94 10.26 -32.09
CA LEU A 404 -2.03 10.23 -31.12
C LEU A 404 -3.33 10.84 -31.67
N PRO A 405 -4.50 10.42 -31.18
CA PRO A 405 -5.74 11.16 -31.37
C PRO A 405 -5.59 12.61 -30.88
N ILE A 406 -6.24 13.55 -31.56
CA ILE A 406 -6.21 14.98 -31.18
C ILE A 406 -6.81 15.17 -29.77
N ARG A 407 -7.91 14.47 -29.51
CA ARG A 407 -8.59 14.54 -28.23
C ARG A 407 -8.07 13.46 -27.28
N LYS A 408 -7.67 13.86 -26.06
CA LYS A 408 -7.34 12.93 -24.99
C LYS A 408 -8.55 12.02 -24.73
N PRO A 409 -8.35 10.69 -24.55
CA PRO A 409 -9.39 9.81 -24.02
C PRO A 409 -9.93 10.31 -22.68
N ASP A 410 -11.20 10.06 -22.41
CA ASP A 410 -11.86 10.46 -21.16
C ASP A 410 -11.48 9.49 -20.03
N THR A 411 -10.20 9.50 -19.70
CA THR A 411 -9.61 8.66 -18.62
C THR A 411 -8.50 9.46 -17.93
N PRO A 412 -8.31 9.29 -16.61
CA PRO A 412 -7.29 10.03 -15.85
C PRO A 412 -5.87 9.84 -16.42
N VAL A 413 -5.44 8.61 -16.62
CA VAL A 413 -4.12 8.24 -17.13
C VAL A 413 -4.31 7.32 -18.34
N PRO A 414 -4.30 7.87 -19.58
CA PRO A 414 -4.37 7.05 -20.78
C PRO A 414 -3.19 6.09 -20.90
N VAL A 415 -3.43 4.89 -21.40
CA VAL A 415 -2.40 3.87 -21.57
C VAL A 415 -2.33 3.43 -23.04
N ILE A 416 -1.13 3.39 -23.60
CA ILE A 416 -0.87 2.80 -24.91
C ILE A 416 -0.18 1.46 -24.69
N GLU A 417 -0.79 0.39 -25.20
CA GLU A 417 -0.20 -0.95 -25.23
C GLU A 417 0.64 -1.10 -26.49
N LEU A 418 1.91 -1.44 -26.30
CA LEU A 418 2.88 -1.69 -27.36
C LEU A 418 3.21 -3.18 -27.40
N PHE A 419 3.01 -3.79 -28.56
CA PHE A 419 3.30 -5.19 -28.82
C PHE A 419 4.73 -5.29 -29.37
N LEU A 420 5.65 -5.74 -28.53
CA LEU A 420 7.05 -5.86 -28.91
C LEU A 420 7.26 -7.02 -29.91
N SER A 421 8.15 -6.82 -30.85
CA SER A 421 8.64 -7.87 -31.73
C SER A 421 9.52 -8.83 -30.94
N LYS A 422 9.40 -10.13 -31.15
CA LYS A 422 10.38 -11.09 -30.64
C LYS A 422 11.74 -10.72 -31.24
N GLN A 423 12.77 -10.55 -30.41
CA GLN A 423 14.14 -10.48 -30.94
C GLN A 423 14.40 -11.76 -31.71
N SER A 424 14.68 -11.67 -33.01
CA SER A 424 15.37 -12.78 -33.70
C SER A 424 16.73 -12.93 -33.03
N PRO A 425 17.15 -14.11 -32.61
CA PRO A 425 18.51 -14.31 -32.18
C PRO A 425 19.43 -13.71 -33.25
N ALA A 426 20.39 -12.86 -32.81
CA ALA A 426 21.36 -12.26 -33.70
C ALA A 426 21.92 -13.37 -34.58
N ALA A 427 21.84 -13.20 -35.90
CA ALA A 427 22.46 -14.15 -36.82
C ALA A 427 23.92 -14.28 -36.45
N GLU A 428 24.33 -15.44 -35.95
CA GLU A 428 25.73 -15.75 -35.76
C GLU A 428 26.41 -15.42 -37.09
N THR A 429 27.23 -14.39 -37.11
CA THR A 429 28.13 -14.11 -38.20
C THR A 429 29.04 -15.32 -38.31
N ARG A 430 28.75 -16.21 -39.26
CA ARG A 430 29.66 -17.29 -39.65
C ARG A 430 30.98 -16.59 -40.03
N PRO A 431 32.11 -17.04 -39.52
CA PRO A 431 33.40 -16.61 -40.03
C PRO A 431 33.44 -17.03 -41.51
N THR A 432 33.66 -16.07 -42.38
CA THR A 432 34.06 -16.39 -43.76
C THR A 432 35.49 -16.87 -43.70
N ASP A 433 35.67 -18.16 -44.08
CA ASP A 433 37.00 -18.74 -44.39
C ASP A 433 37.68 -17.99 -45.52
#